data_4c33828201bd8a4c5271788ec4d7aaa8
#
_entry.id   4c33828201bd8a4c5271788ec4d7aaa8
#
_cell.length_a   1.000
_cell.length_b   1.000
_cell.length_c   1.000
_cell.angle_alpha   90.00
_cell.angle_beta   90.00
_cell.angle_gamma   90.00
#
_symmetry.space_group_name_H-M   'P 1'
#
loop_
_entity.id
_entity.type
_entity.pdbx_description
1 polymer ?
#
loop_
_entity_poly.entity_id
_entity_poly.type
_entity_poly.pdbx_seq_one_letter_code
_entity_poly.pdbx_strand_id
1 'polypeptide(L)'
;DKDKFVEANGIKIHYVEEGEGPPLLLIHGGGLTAKSWQGLAKEASRYFRVIMPDSRGHGLTNNPQGTFSYDLMAEDMAAFVKALKLEKPLVMGYSDGGMVVLKLTSRYPDLARAAIVGGATHRFATTHYMQGMEIFYGKGMPQGQLTDRDLDKMASDAPGMVKFYQNMHHPEQKDYWRTFLKGVWPMWTTPTSLAEEEVKKIHIPVLLLDGDRDEFFTVEEVTELYRLLPQAEMTLIPGSGHAIFQTPGKTPLFYALVLEFLQRQIPKAS
;
A
#
# COMPACT_ATOMS: atom_id res chain seq x y z
N ASP A 1 -4.78 -1.09 25.03
CA ASP A 1 -5.50 -0.55 23.87
C ASP A 1 -4.56 -0.57 22.68
N LYS A 2 -4.87 -1.36 21.67
CA LYS A 2 -3.99 -1.50 20.50
C LYS A 2 -4.15 -0.34 19.50
N ASP A 3 -5.28 0.34 19.54
CA ASP A 3 -5.59 1.45 18.62
C ASP A 3 -4.94 2.75 19.10
N LYS A 4 -4.11 3.33 18.25
CA LYS A 4 -3.43 4.60 18.51
C LYS A 4 -3.77 5.61 17.44
N PHE A 5 -3.64 6.88 17.77
CA PHE A 5 -3.91 7.99 16.85
C PHE A 5 -2.80 9.04 16.96
N VAL A 6 -2.48 9.67 15.85
CA VAL A 6 -1.57 10.80 15.79
C VAL A 6 -2.05 11.82 14.75
N GLU A 7 -1.91 13.09 15.06
CA GLU A 7 -2.17 14.18 14.12
C GLU A 7 -0.93 14.36 13.22
N ALA A 8 -1.14 14.24 11.93
CA ALA A 8 -0.08 14.46 10.93
C ALA A 8 -0.70 14.94 9.61
N ASN A 9 -0.07 15.90 8.96
CA ASN A 9 -0.50 16.46 7.68
C ASN A 9 -1.99 16.89 7.65
N GLY A 10 -2.50 17.43 8.76
CA GLY A 10 -3.88 17.91 8.87
C GLY A 10 -4.96 16.83 8.97
N ILE A 11 -4.57 15.58 9.19
CA ILE A 11 -5.48 14.46 9.42
C ILE A 11 -5.13 13.70 10.70
N LYS A 12 -6.11 13.01 11.26
CA LYS A 12 -5.95 12.12 12.42
C LYS A 12 -5.73 10.70 11.94
N ILE A 13 -4.47 10.24 11.96
CA ILE A 13 -4.07 8.93 11.48
C ILE A 13 -4.21 7.91 12.60
N HIS A 14 -5.04 6.90 12.37
CA HIS A 14 -5.10 5.69 13.18
C HIS A 14 -3.94 4.76 12.82
N TYR A 15 -3.35 4.10 13.82
CA TYR A 15 -2.34 3.08 13.61
C TYR A 15 -2.32 2.06 14.74
N VAL A 16 -1.79 0.89 14.41
CA VAL A 16 -1.52 -0.20 15.36
C VAL A 16 -0.01 -0.46 15.35
N GLU A 17 0.55 -0.84 16.50
CA GLU A 17 1.96 -1.24 16.55
C GLU A 17 2.16 -2.51 17.38
N GLU A 18 3.16 -3.29 17.01
CA GLU A 18 3.57 -4.53 17.69
C GLU A 18 5.09 -4.65 17.72
N GLY A 19 5.61 -5.27 18.79
CA GLY A 19 7.04 -5.53 18.95
C GLY A 19 7.86 -4.32 19.36
N GLU A 20 9.16 -4.55 19.47
CA GLU A 20 10.17 -3.58 19.86
C GLU A 20 11.37 -3.68 18.90
N GLY A 21 12.24 -2.66 18.88
CA GLY A 21 13.43 -2.66 18.04
C GLY A 21 13.38 -1.64 16.91
N PRO A 22 14.14 -1.87 15.82
CA PRO A 22 14.16 -0.96 14.68
C PRO A 22 12.76 -0.76 14.09
N PRO A 23 12.37 0.49 13.73
CA PRO A 23 11.02 0.74 13.23
C PRO A 23 10.82 0.18 11.82
N LEU A 24 9.71 -0.52 11.63
CA LEU A 24 9.21 -1.03 10.36
C LEU A 24 7.80 -0.48 10.11
N LEU A 25 7.67 0.35 9.08
CA LEU A 25 6.42 0.94 8.65
C LEU A 25 5.79 0.10 7.53
N LEU A 26 4.56 -0.39 7.73
CA LEU A 26 3.82 -1.18 6.76
C LEU A 26 2.60 -0.40 6.23
N ILE A 27 2.61 -0.06 4.94
CA ILE A 27 1.56 0.71 4.27
C ILE A 27 0.68 -0.22 3.43
N HIS A 28 -0.59 -0.33 3.79
CA HIS A 28 -1.54 -1.27 3.18
C HIS A 28 -1.96 -0.86 1.76
N GLY A 29 -2.55 -1.79 1.04
CA GLY A 29 -3.14 -1.58 -0.29
C GLY A 29 -4.49 -0.87 -0.26
N GLY A 30 -4.97 -0.47 -1.42
CA GLY A 30 -6.23 0.24 -1.58
C GLY A 30 -7.42 -0.54 -1.05
N GLY A 31 -8.32 0.14 -0.34
CA GLY A 31 -9.50 -0.48 0.24
C GLY A 31 -9.23 -1.39 1.44
N LEU A 32 -7.98 -1.55 1.86
CA LEU A 32 -7.58 -2.33 3.03
C LEU A 32 -7.34 -1.43 4.26
N THR A 33 -6.79 -1.99 5.32
CA THR A 33 -6.46 -1.28 6.57
C THR A 33 -5.20 -1.89 7.18
N ALA A 34 -4.72 -1.32 8.27
CA ALA A 34 -3.65 -1.87 9.10
C ALA A 34 -3.82 -3.37 9.41
N LYS A 35 -5.07 -3.83 9.55
CA LYS A 35 -5.40 -5.23 9.85
C LYS A 35 -4.92 -6.22 8.78
N SER A 36 -4.75 -5.78 7.54
CA SER A 36 -4.23 -6.65 6.47
C SER A 36 -2.80 -7.13 6.72
N TRP A 37 -2.06 -6.44 7.57
CA TRP A 37 -0.68 -6.76 7.93
C TRP A 37 -0.53 -7.64 9.18
N GLN A 38 -1.63 -8.01 9.86
CA GLN A 38 -1.55 -8.74 11.14
C GLN A 38 -0.72 -10.02 11.08
N GLY A 39 -0.83 -10.78 9.99
CA GLY A 39 -0.06 -12.01 9.81
C GLY A 39 1.45 -11.75 9.71
N LEU A 40 1.86 -10.80 8.88
CA LEU A 40 3.26 -10.41 8.74
C LEU A 40 3.77 -9.76 10.04
N ALA A 41 2.97 -8.90 10.65
CA ALA A 41 3.34 -8.20 11.88
C ALA A 41 3.67 -9.18 13.02
N LYS A 42 2.89 -10.25 13.16
CA LYS A 42 3.13 -11.29 14.16
C LYS A 42 4.53 -11.94 14.01
N GLU A 43 4.97 -12.17 12.78
CA GLU A 43 6.30 -12.71 12.53
C GLU A 43 7.40 -11.65 12.65
N ALA A 44 7.16 -10.46 12.10
CA ALA A 44 8.11 -9.36 12.08
C ALA A 44 8.35 -8.72 13.46
N SER A 45 7.35 -8.73 14.35
CA SER A 45 7.45 -8.15 15.69
C SER A 45 8.49 -8.83 16.61
N ARG A 46 8.98 -9.98 16.20
CA ARG A 46 10.12 -10.64 16.88
C ARG A 46 11.44 -9.90 16.68
N TYR A 47 11.52 -9.04 15.68
CA TYR A 47 12.76 -8.36 15.24
C TYR A 47 12.62 -6.86 15.15
N PHE A 48 11.39 -6.34 15.00
CA PHE A 48 11.08 -4.96 14.67
C PHE A 48 9.96 -4.42 15.55
N ARG A 49 9.99 -3.10 15.74
CA ARG A 49 8.80 -2.36 16.12
C ARG A 49 8.00 -2.13 14.85
N VAL A 50 6.96 -2.94 14.65
CA VAL A 50 6.11 -2.90 13.46
C VAL A 50 5.00 -1.88 13.66
N ILE A 51 4.87 -0.94 12.74
CA ILE A 51 3.95 0.20 12.81
C ILE A 51 3.07 0.15 11.55
N MET A 52 1.76 0.06 11.75
CA MET A 52 0.78 -0.15 10.69
C MET A 52 -0.27 0.94 10.73
N PRO A 53 -0.12 2.04 9.96
CA PRO A 53 -1.15 3.06 9.84
C PRO A 53 -2.29 2.61 8.93
N ASP A 54 -3.49 3.14 9.19
CA ASP A 54 -4.54 3.25 8.19
C ASP A 54 -4.25 4.48 7.32
N SER A 55 -4.21 4.30 6.01
CA SER A 55 -4.05 5.39 5.06
C SER A 55 -5.23 6.36 5.12
N ARG A 56 -5.03 7.59 4.68
CA ARG A 56 -6.06 8.63 4.55
C ARG A 56 -7.41 8.04 4.10
N GLY A 57 -8.48 8.31 4.83
CA GLY A 57 -9.84 7.87 4.50
C GLY A 57 -10.10 6.38 4.59
N HIS A 58 -9.11 5.57 4.98
CA HIS A 58 -9.24 4.13 5.22
C HIS A 58 -9.34 3.84 6.71
N GLY A 59 -9.95 2.72 7.05
CA GLY A 59 -10.05 2.26 8.42
C GLY A 59 -10.67 3.33 9.34
N LEU A 60 -9.91 3.73 10.34
CA LEU A 60 -10.30 4.78 11.29
C LEU A 60 -9.59 6.13 11.06
N THR A 61 -8.79 6.24 10.01
CA THR A 61 -8.13 7.49 9.61
C THR A 61 -9.10 8.39 8.86
N ASN A 62 -9.25 9.63 9.31
CA ASN A 62 -10.15 10.56 8.66
C ASN A 62 -9.60 11.11 7.33
N ASN A 63 -10.48 11.73 6.55
CA ASN A 63 -10.14 12.46 5.34
C ASN A 63 -11.14 13.62 5.16
N PRO A 64 -11.02 14.69 5.95
CA PRO A 64 -12.02 15.75 5.96
C PRO A 64 -12.16 16.49 4.62
N GLN A 65 -11.11 16.47 3.80
CA GLN A 65 -11.12 17.08 2.47
C GLN A 65 -11.73 16.19 1.38
N GLY A 66 -11.86 14.88 1.64
CA GLY A 66 -12.41 13.90 0.70
C GLY A 66 -11.52 13.62 -0.52
N THR A 67 -10.29 14.15 -0.56
CA THR A 67 -9.36 13.97 -1.68
C THR A 67 -8.41 12.81 -1.44
N PHE A 68 -8.09 12.09 -2.52
CA PHE A 68 -7.09 11.02 -2.55
C PHE A 68 -6.12 11.25 -3.70
N SER A 69 -4.84 11.15 -3.42
CA SER A 69 -3.78 11.02 -4.43
C SER A 69 -2.59 10.32 -3.81
N TYR A 70 -1.78 9.64 -4.62
CA TYR A 70 -0.57 9.00 -4.14
C TYR A 70 0.45 10.01 -3.62
N ASP A 71 0.50 11.21 -4.21
CA ASP A 71 1.35 12.30 -3.71
C ASP A 71 0.93 12.74 -2.31
N LEU A 72 -0.38 12.96 -2.11
CA LEU A 72 -0.91 13.36 -0.81
C LEU A 72 -0.71 12.26 0.25
N MET A 73 -0.90 11.00 -0.11
CA MET A 73 -0.68 9.86 0.79
C MET A 73 0.81 9.70 1.14
N ALA A 74 1.72 10.00 0.23
CA ALA A 74 3.16 10.04 0.53
C ALA A 74 3.50 11.16 1.52
N GLU A 75 2.91 12.36 1.36
CA GLU A 75 3.05 13.45 2.34
C GLU A 75 2.50 13.07 3.73
N ASP A 76 1.36 12.38 3.77
CA ASP A 76 0.81 11.86 5.01
C ASP A 76 1.81 10.95 5.74
N MET A 77 2.46 10.04 5.00
CA MET A 77 3.43 9.12 5.58
C MET A 77 4.73 9.82 6.00
N ALA A 78 5.20 10.81 5.25
CA ALA A 78 6.35 11.62 5.66
C ALA A 78 6.06 12.36 6.97
N ALA A 79 4.89 12.99 7.08
CA ALA A 79 4.44 13.67 8.30
C ALA A 79 4.24 12.69 9.47
N PHE A 80 3.72 11.49 9.20
CA PHE A 80 3.54 10.42 10.17
C PHE A 80 4.88 9.95 10.76
N VAL A 81 5.87 9.68 9.91
CA VAL A 81 7.23 9.32 10.32
C VAL A 81 7.83 10.39 11.24
N LYS A 82 7.66 11.66 10.88
CA LYS A 82 8.13 12.80 11.69
C LYS A 82 7.38 12.91 13.01
N ALA A 83 6.05 12.79 13.00
CA ALA A 83 5.22 12.90 14.22
C ALA A 83 5.56 11.80 15.24
N LEU A 84 5.84 10.59 14.79
CA LEU A 84 6.26 9.47 15.64
C LEU A 84 7.78 9.47 15.94
N LYS A 85 8.54 10.43 15.41
CA LYS A 85 10.00 10.54 15.55
C LYS A 85 10.73 9.25 15.16
N LEU A 86 10.31 8.63 14.07
CA LEU A 86 10.93 7.41 13.56
C LEU A 86 12.22 7.77 12.84
N GLU A 87 13.33 7.22 13.31
CA GLU A 87 14.65 7.45 12.72
C GLU A 87 14.97 6.37 11.70
N LYS A 88 15.12 6.76 10.43
CA LYS A 88 15.47 5.84 9.33
C LYS A 88 14.65 4.54 9.36
N PRO A 89 13.30 4.59 9.37
CA PRO A 89 12.50 3.38 9.39
C PRO A 89 12.76 2.53 8.14
N LEU A 90 12.60 1.21 8.28
CA LEU A 90 12.33 0.34 7.15
C LEU A 90 10.89 0.59 6.71
N VAL A 91 10.63 0.64 5.42
CA VAL A 91 9.30 0.94 4.87
C VAL A 91 8.89 -0.14 3.88
N MET A 92 7.71 -0.67 4.05
CA MET A 92 7.11 -1.59 3.09
C MET A 92 5.71 -1.12 2.71
N GLY A 93 5.39 -1.17 1.44
CA GLY A 93 4.04 -0.94 0.92
C GLY A 93 3.64 -1.98 -0.11
N TYR A 94 2.34 -2.26 -0.19
CA TYR A 94 1.77 -3.19 -1.15
C TYR A 94 0.67 -2.52 -1.96
N SER A 95 0.64 -2.74 -3.28
CA SER A 95 -0.33 -2.15 -4.20
C SER A 95 -0.33 -0.61 -4.09
N ASP A 96 -1.44 0.04 -3.71
CA ASP A 96 -1.46 1.48 -3.42
C ASP A 96 -0.33 1.88 -2.46
N GLY A 97 -0.13 1.09 -1.40
CA GLY A 97 0.97 1.31 -0.46
C GLY A 97 2.35 1.24 -1.12
N GLY A 98 2.52 0.40 -2.14
CA GLY A 98 3.74 0.31 -2.93
C GLY A 98 4.02 1.57 -3.74
N MET A 99 3.00 2.15 -4.38
CA MET A 99 3.13 3.45 -5.06
C MET A 99 3.44 4.57 -4.06
N VAL A 100 2.79 4.54 -2.90
CA VAL A 100 3.08 5.51 -1.82
C VAL A 100 4.55 5.41 -1.38
N VAL A 101 5.09 4.20 -1.22
CA VAL A 101 6.52 4.01 -0.88
C VAL A 101 7.43 4.54 -1.97
N LEU A 102 7.13 4.30 -3.24
CA LEU A 102 7.92 4.84 -4.35
C LEU A 102 7.95 6.38 -4.33
N LYS A 103 6.78 7.02 -4.18
CA LYS A 103 6.70 8.48 -4.10
C LYS A 103 7.36 9.04 -2.85
N LEU A 104 7.18 8.39 -1.71
CA LEU A 104 7.79 8.77 -0.43
C LEU A 104 9.32 8.74 -0.51
N THR A 105 9.89 7.64 -0.99
CA THR A 105 11.35 7.44 -1.06
C THR A 105 12.01 8.25 -2.18
N SER A 106 11.29 8.58 -3.24
CA SER A 106 11.75 9.50 -4.28
C SER A 106 11.79 10.94 -3.78
N ARG A 107 10.74 11.38 -3.10
CA ARG A 107 10.61 12.76 -2.59
C ARG A 107 11.47 13.03 -1.36
N TYR A 108 11.63 12.04 -0.52
CA TYR A 108 12.41 12.08 0.71
C TYR A 108 13.46 10.96 0.73
N PRO A 109 14.52 11.06 -0.10
CA PRO A 109 15.45 9.94 -0.32
C PRO A 109 16.23 9.52 0.92
N ASP A 110 16.31 10.38 1.93
CA ASP A 110 17.01 10.09 3.20
C ASP A 110 16.09 9.66 4.34
N LEU A 111 14.78 9.58 4.11
CA LEU A 111 13.79 9.29 5.15
C LEU A 111 13.89 7.84 5.64
N ALA A 112 13.99 6.88 4.71
CA ALA A 112 13.98 5.45 5.02
C ALA A 112 15.39 4.85 4.91
N ARG A 113 15.63 3.77 5.65
CA ARG A 113 16.85 2.97 5.56
C ARG A 113 16.84 2.04 4.33
N ALA A 114 15.74 1.41 4.09
CA ALA A 114 15.48 0.53 2.95
C ALA A 114 13.97 0.42 2.74
N ALA A 115 13.56 -0.06 1.58
CA ALA A 115 12.15 -0.17 1.21
C ALA A 115 11.82 -1.52 0.56
N ILE A 116 10.57 -1.97 0.76
CA ILE A 116 9.96 -3.02 -0.04
C ILE A 116 8.75 -2.43 -0.78
N VAL A 117 8.72 -2.63 -2.08
CA VAL A 117 7.60 -2.29 -2.95
C VAL A 117 7.01 -3.59 -3.47
N GLY A 118 5.83 -3.93 -2.97
CA GLY A 118 5.10 -5.13 -3.35
C GLY A 118 3.88 -4.82 -4.20
N GLY A 119 3.59 -5.64 -5.20
CA GLY A 119 2.40 -5.53 -6.01
C GLY A 119 2.19 -4.15 -6.62
N ALA A 120 3.25 -3.49 -7.07
CA ALA A 120 3.20 -2.13 -7.59
C ALA A 120 4.37 -1.85 -8.53
N THR A 121 4.15 -0.92 -9.46
CA THR A 121 5.18 -0.33 -10.32
C THR A 121 5.12 1.20 -10.23
N HIS A 122 5.98 1.87 -10.98
CA HIS A 122 5.98 3.32 -11.08
C HIS A 122 4.85 3.88 -11.95
N ARG A 123 3.98 3.02 -12.49
CA ARG A 123 2.80 3.39 -13.30
C ARG A 123 1.55 2.68 -12.78
N PHE A 124 0.46 3.42 -12.66
CA PHE A 124 -0.86 2.93 -12.29
C PHE A 124 -1.90 3.31 -13.34
N ALA A 125 -3.01 2.58 -13.34
CA ALA A 125 -4.10 2.72 -14.31
C ALA A 125 -3.64 2.58 -15.76
N THR A 126 -2.67 1.69 -16.01
CA THR A 126 -2.31 1.22 -17.35
C THR A 126 -3.44 0.37 -17.94
N THR A 127 -3.36 0.04 -19.21
CA THR A 127 -4.38 -0.85 -19.84
C THR A 127 -4.49 -2.18 -19.12
N HIS A 128 -3.36 -2.80 -18.75
CA HIS A 128 -3.36 -4.06 -18.01
C HIS A 128 -3.97 -3.90 -16.62
N TYR A 129 -3.60 -2.84 -15.89
CA TYR A 129 -4.16 -2.49 -14.60
C TYR A 129 -5.69 -2.35 -14.67
N MET A 130 -6.22 -1.68 -15.69
CA MET A 130 -7.67 -1.51 -15.86
C MET A 130 -8.39 -2.84 -16.15
N GLN A 131 -7.75 -3.81 -16.80
CA GLN A 131 -8.27 -5.16 -16.92
C GLN A 131 -8.37 -5.87 -15.56
N GLY A 132 -7.36 -5.69 -14.72
CA GLY A 132 -7.41 -6.15 -13.32
C GLY A 132 -8.56 -5.52 -12.53
N MET A 133 -8.80 -4.22 -12.70
CA MET A 133 -9.94 -3.53 -12.07
C MET A 133 -11.28 -4.15 -12.47
N GLU A 134 -11.45 -4.55 -13.74
CA GLU A 134 -12.66 -5.25 -14.18
C GLU A 134 -12.85 -6.63 -13.53
N ILE A 135 -11.76 -7.33 -13.24
CA ILE A 135 -11.82 -8.62 -12.54
C ILE A 135 -12.33 -8.43 -11.10
N PHE A 136 -11.85 -7.40 -10.40
CA PHE A 136 -12.16 -7.17 -8.98
C PHE A 136 -13.47 -6.42 -8.76
N TYR A 137 -13.81 -5.46 -9.62
CA TYR A 137 -14.97 -4.56 -9.44
C TYR A 137 -16.08 -4.75 -10.45
N GLY A 138 -15.91 -5.65 -11.42
CA GLY A 138 -16.88 -5.92 -12.47
C GLY A 138 -16.68 -5.07 -13.73
N LYS A 139 -17.21 -5.59 -14.84
CA LYS A 139 -17.12 -4.93 -16.14
C LYS A 139 -18.01 -3.70 -16.24
N GLY A 140 -17.56 -2.73 -17.04
CA GLY A 140 -18.34 -1.54 -17.37
C GLY A 140 -18.40 -0.49 -16.27
N MET A 141 -17.55 -0.56 -15.27
CA MET A 141 -17.35 0.53 -14.32
C MET A 141 -16.65 1.70 -15.01
N PRO A 142 -17.08 2.95 -14.76
CA PRO A 142 -16.48 4.11 -15.42
C PRO A 142 -15.05 4.36 -14.94
N GLN A 143 -14.27 5.02 -15.76
CA GLN A 143 -12.99 5.63 -15.32
C GLN A 143 -13.28 7.02 -14.75
N GLY A 144 -12.48 7.44 -13.77
CA GLY A 144 -12.63 8.75 -13.14
C GLY A 144 -13.75 8.78 -12.11
N GLN A 145 -14.79 9.55 -12.33
CA GLN A 145 -15.83 9.80 -11.34
C GLN A 145 -16.88 8.69 -11.30
N LEU A 146 -17.24 8.26 -10.08
CA LEU A 146 -18.42 7.41 -9.83
C LEU A 146 -19.65 8.26 -9.54
N THR A 147 -20.78 7.90 -10.17
CA THR A 147 -22.11 8.44 -9.86
C THR A 147 -22.82 7.59 -8.79
N ASP A 148 -23.90 8.12 -8.22
CA ASP A 148 -24.73 7.32 -7.31
C ASP A 148 -25.32 6.09 -8.00
N ARG A 149 -25.66 6.20 -9.29
CA ARG A 149 -26.15 5.07 -10.08
C ARG A 149 -25.10 3.96 -10.21
N ASP A 150 -23.82 4.31 -10.38
CA ASP A 150 -22.72 3.33 -10.43
C ASP A 150 -22.59 2.61 -9.08
N LEU A 151 -22.71 3.35 -7.98
CA LEU A 151 -22.65 2.78 -6.63
C LEU A 151 -23.88 1.91 -6.33
N ASP A 152 -25.06 2.28 -6.78
CA ASP A 152 -26.27 1.48 -6.64
C ASP A 152 -26.15 0.17 -7.45
N LYS A 153 -25.60 0.25 -8.66
CA LYS A 153 -25.28 -0.93 -9.46
C LYS A 153 -24.29 -1.83 -8.73
N MET A 154 -23.23 -1.28 -8.20
CA MET A 154 -22.20 -2.02 -7.43
C MET A 154 -22.83 -2.69 -6.19
N ALA A 155 -23.70 -2.00 -5.47
CA ALA A 155 -24.42 -2.56 -4.33
C ALA A 155 -25.33 -3.72 -4.71
N SER A 156 -25.96 -3.65 -5.90
CA SER A 156 -26.79 -4.73 -6.43
C SER A 156 -25.97 -5.93 -6.90
N ASP A 157 -24.90 -5.68 -7.65
CA ASP A 157 -24.12 -6.72 -8.32
C ASP A 157 -23.10 -7.39 -7.39
N ALA A 158 -22.59 -6.63 -6.40
CA ALA A 158 -21.53 -7.07 -5.48
C ALA A 158 -21.80 -6.68 -4.01
N PRO A 159 -22.91 -7.14 -3.41
CA PRO A 159 -23.28 -6.75 -2.05
C PRO A 159 -22.25 -7.17 -1.00
N GLY A 160 -21.49 -8.22 -1.25
CA GLY A 160 -20.39 -8.68 -0.37
C GLY A 160 -19.25 -7.67 -0.31
N MET A 161 -18.91 -7.02 -1.41
CA MET A 161 -17.90 -5.97 -1.46
C MET A 161 -18.35 -4.72 -0.70
N VAL A 162 -19.61 -4.31 -0.86
CA VAL A 162 -20.18 -3.20 -0.10
C VAL A 162 -20.11 -3.47 1.39
N LYS A 163 -20.53 -4.67 1.82
CA LYS A 163 -20.43 -5.08 3.22
C LYS A 163 -18.98 -5.10 3.73
N PHE A 164 -18.06 -5.53 2.89
CA PHE A 164 -16.63 -5.49 3.23
C PHE A 164 -16.17 -4.06 3.51
N TYR A 165 -16.44 -3.10 2.62
CA TYR A 165 -16.07 -1.69 2.84
C TYR A 165 -16.80 -1.05 4.02
N GLN A 166 -18.07 -1.36 4.24
CA GLN A 166 -18.82 -0.90 5.42
C GLN A 166 -18.19 -1.36 6.73
N ASN A 167 -17.63 -2.57 6.76
CA ASN A 167 -16.99 -3.10 7.96
C ASN A 167 -15.55 -2.60 8.14
N MET A 168 -14.87 -2.25 7.06
CA MET A 168 -13.45 -1.89 7.09
C MET A 168 -13.22 -0.40 7.32
N HIS A 169 -14.07 0.48 6.79
CA HIS A 169 -13.85 1.91 6.79
C HIS A 169 -14.97 2.64 7.52
N HIS A 170 -14.61 3.36 8.59
CA HIS A 170 -15.56 4.12 9.42
C HIS A 170 -16.85 3.34 9.70
N PRO A 171 -16.78 2.16 10.32
CA PRO A 171 -17.92 1.24 10.44
C PRO A 171 -19.10 1.81 11.21
N GLU A 172 -18.91 2.89 11.95
CA GLU A 172 -19.96 3.67 12.61
C GLU A 172 -20.80 4.49 11.61
N GLN A 173 -20.31 4.69 10.38
CA GLN A 173 -20.95 5.46 9.31
C GLN A 173 -21.36 4.54 8.17
N LYS A 174 -22.56 4.01 8.19
CA LYS A 174 -23.03 2.96 7.25
C LYS A 174 -22.88 3.30 5.77
N ASP A 175 -23.00 4.59 5.40
CA ASP A 175 -22.93 5.05 4.01
C ASP A 175 -21.54 5.58 3.63
N TYR A 176 -20.56 5.54 4.54
CA TYR A 176 -19.21 6.02 4.28
C TYR A 176 -18.56 5.33 3.08
N TRP A 177 -18.87 4.07 2.81
CA TRP A 177 -18.35 3.34 1.66
C TRP A 177 -18.61 4.06 0.32
N ARG A 178 -19.73 4.81 0.21
CA ARG A 178 -20.05 5.62 -0.98
C ARG A 178 -19.09 6.81 -1.08
N THR A 179 -18.90 7.52 0.01
CA THR A 179 -17.95 8.64 0.09
C THR A 179 -16.54 8.16 -0.22
N PHE A 180 -16.14 7.04 0.38
CA PHE A 180 -14.84 6.41 0.17
C PHE A 180 -14.60 6.08 -1.32
N LEU A 181 -15.50 5.32 -1.93
CA LEU A 181 -15.35 4.89 -3.33
C LEU A 181 -15.39 6.08 -4.31
N LYS A 182 -16.29 7.05 -4.11
CA LYS A 182 -16.30 8.26 -4.92
C LYS A 182 -14.99 9.05 -4.83
N GLY A 183 -14.40 9.09 -3.66
CA GLY A 183 -13.14 9.80 -3.44
C GLY A 183 -11.93 9.08 -4.01
N VAL A 184 -11.81 7.78 -3.78
CA VAL A 184 -10.62 6.99 -4.15
C VAL A 184 -10.63 6.52 -5.60
N TRP A 185 -11.79 6.33 -6.20
CA TRP A 185 -11.94 5.76 -7.54
C TRP A 185 -11.21 6.54 -8.65
N PRO A 186 -11.24 7.88 -8.67
CA PRO A 186 -10.44 8.64 -9.63
C PRO A 186 -8.95 8.37 -9.51
N MET A 187 -8.42 8.19 -8.29
CA MET A 187 -7.03 7.84 -8.06
C MET A 187 -6.68 6.46 -8.65
N TRP A 188 -7.58 5.49 -8.50
CA TRP A 188 -7.37 4.12 -9.01
C TRP A 188 -7.54 3.99 -10.51
N THR A 189 -8.30 4.87 -11.16
CA THR A 189 -8.69 4.70 -12.56
C THR A 189 -8.19 5.79 -13.49
N THR A 190 -7.46 6.77 -12.98
CA THR A 190 -6.81 7.80 -13.79
C THR A 190 -5.32 7.45 -13.95
N PRO A 191 -4.81 7.34 -15.18
CA PRO A 191 -3.40 7.06 -15.41
C PRO A 191 -2.49 7.99 -14.63
N THR A 192 -1.58 7.41 -13.86
CA THR A 192 -0.56 8.14 -13.10
C THR A 192 0.77 7.43 -13.16
N SER A 193 1.84 8.16 -13.00
CA SER A 193 3.19 7.61 -12.98
C SER A 193 4.10 8.44 -12.07
N LEU A 194 5.13 7.78 -11.58
CA LEU A 194 6.34 8.44 -11.09
C LEU A 194 7.30 8.50 -12.29
N ALA A 195 7.75 9.70 -12.65
CA ALA A 195 8.67 9.86 -13.78
C ALA A 195 10.00 9.10 -13.53
N GLU A 196 10.64 8.62 -14.59
CA GLU A 196 11.90 7.88 -14.46
C GLU A 196 12.96 8.65 -13.69
N GLU A 197 13.06 9.96 -13.89
CA GLU A 197 14.02 10.82 -13.19
C GLU A 197 13.70 10.95 -11.69
N GLU A 198 12.44 10.76 -11.30
CA GLU A 198 12.04 10.70 -9.90
C GLU A 198 12.37 9.32 -9.30
N VAL A 199 12.13 8.23 -10.05
CA VAL A 199 12.49 6.87 -9.62
C VAL A 199 14.00 6.77 -9.38
N LYS A 200 14.81 7.36 -10.25
CA LYS A 200 16.29 7.36 -10.13
C LYS A 200 16.83 8.11 -8.91
N LYS A 201 16.02 8.94 -8.26
CA LYS A 201 16.39 9.58 -6.98
C LYS A 201 16.35 8.60 -5.80
N ILE A 202 15.72 7.45 -5.95
CA ILE A 202 15.65 6.42 -4.90
C ILE A 202 17.00 5.68 -4.91
N HIS A 203 17.82 5.93 -3.91
CA HIS A 203 19.18 5.36 -3.80
C HIS A 203 19.36 4.40 -2.62
N ILE A 204 18.32 4.19 -1.82
CA ILE A 204 18.31 3.19 -0.74
C ILE A 204 18.14 1.79 -1.32
N PRO A 205 18.51 0.73 -0.58
CA PRO A 205 18.17 -0.65 -0.96
C PRO A 205 16.66 -0.82 -1.10
N VAL A 206 16.22 -1.42 -2.20
CA VAL A 206 14.81 -1.70 -2.49
C VAL A 206 14.65 -3.15 -2.88
N LEU A 207 13.67 -3.84 -2.28
CA LEU A 207 13.15 -5.11 -2.79
C LEU A 207 11.85 -4.85 -3.55
N LEU A 208 11.82 -5.24 -4.83
CA LEU A 208 10.59 -5.37 -5.60
C LEU A 208 10.06 -6.79 -5.44
N LEU A 209 8.79 -6.92 -5.04
CA LEU A 209 8.18 -8.21 -4.78
C LEU A 209 6.79 -8.27 -5.42
N ASP A 210 6.57 -9.24 -6.31
CA ASP A 210 5.30 -9.39 -7.00
C ASP A 210 4.99 -10.86 -7.30
N GLY A 211 3.75 -11.14 -7.72
CA GLY A 211 3.35 -12.41 -8.30
C GLY A 211 3.59 -12.43 -9.81
N ASP A 212 4.02 -13.56 -10.36
CA ASP A 212 4.23 -13.69 -11.81
C ASP A 212 2.93 -13.78 -12.62
N ARG A 213 1.78 -13.80 -11.93
CA ARG A 213 0.41 -13.83 -12.50
C ARG A 213 -0.43 -12.66 -11.98
N ASP A 214 0.22 -11.56 -11.60
CA ASP A 214 -0.47 -10.38 -11.11
C ASP A 214 -1.45 -9.83 -12.15
N GLU A 215 -2.71 -9.60 -11.73
CA GLU A 215 -3.79 -9.14 -12.58
C GLU A 215 -3.69 -7.64 -12.89
N PHE A 216 -2.91 -6.89 -12.11
CA PHE A 216 -2.74 -5.44 -12.24
C PHE A 216 -1.42 -5.05 -12.89
N PHE A 217 -0.34 -5.80 -12.64
CA PHE A 217 1.00 -5.48 -13.09
C PHE A 217 1.65 -6.63 -13.82
N THR A 218 2.23 -6.35 -14.97
CA THR A 218 2.95 -7.37 -15.76
C THR A 218 4.38 -7.55 -15.24
N VAL A 219 4.94 -8.71 -15.52
CA VAL A 219 6.37 -8.99 -15.24
C VAL A 219 7.28 -7.96 -15.92
N GLU A 220 6.91 -7.53 -17.12
CA GLU A 220 7.63 -6.52 -17.89
C GLU A 220 7.65 -5.16 -17.17
N GLU A 221 6.51 -4.72 -16.64
CA GLU A 221 6.39 -3.45 -15.88
C GLU A 221 7.24 -3.50 -14.60
N VAL A 222 7.22 -4.62 -13.86
CA VAL A 222 8.06 -4.81 -12.68
C VAL A 222 9.55 -4.83 -13.05
N THR A 223 9.91 -5.50 -14.15
CA THR A 223 11.28 -5.56 -14.65
C THR A 223 11.77 -4.19 -15.13
N GLU A 224 10.92 -3.39 -15.74
CA GLU A 224 11.23 -2.01 -16.11
C GLU A 224 11.57 -1.17 -14.87
N LEU A 225 10.74 -1.22 -13.84
CA LEU A 225 11.02 -0.53 -12.56
C LEU A 225 12.34 -1.01 -11.93
N TYR A 226 12.59 -2.33 -11.93
CA TYR A 226 13.84 -2.91 -11.45
C TYR A 226 15.07 -2.29 -12.13
N ARG A 227 15.01 -2.09 -13.45
CA ARG A 227 16.13 -1.51 -14.22
C ARG A 227 16.35 -0.02 -13.96
N LEU A 228 15.31 0.69 -13.50
CA LEU A 228 15.40 2.11 -13.15
C LEU A 228 15.99 2.33 -11.74
N LEU A 229 15.91 1.35 -10.86
CA LEU A 229 16.36 1.44 -9.47
C LEU A 229 17.79 0.91 -9.33
N PRO A 230 18.78 1.75 -8.98
CA PRO A 230 20.19 1.36 -9.02
C PRO A 230 20.58 0.31 -7.98
N GLN A 231 19.82 0.18 -6.89
CA GLN A 231 20.10 -0.75 -5.79
C GLN A 231 18.91 -1.67 -5.48
N ALA A 232 18.16 -2.05 -6.54
CA ALA A 232 17.02 -2.93 -6.38
C ALA A 232 17.43 -4.41 -6.42
N GLU A 233 16.74 -5.17 -5.58
CA GLU A 233 16.59 -6.61 -5.71
C GLU A 233 15.17 -6.88 -6.21
N MET A 234 14.94 -7.98 -6.90
CA MET A 234 13.62 -8.34 -7.42
C MET A 234 13.32 -9.80 -7.15
N THR A 235 12.12 -10.07 -6.68
CA THR A 235 11.59 -11.42 -6.60
C THR A 235 10.18 -11.49 -7.16
N LEU A 236 9.93 -12.51 -7.98
CA LEU A 236 8.61 -12.85 -8.49
C LEU A 236 8.19 -14.19 -7.91
N ILE A 237 7.07 -14.21 -7.20
CA ILE A 237 6.55 -15.42 -6.58
C ILE A 237 5.78 -16.22 -7.62
N PRO A 238 6.23 -17.44 -7.95
CA PRO A 238 5.64 -18.21 -9.04
C PRO A 238 4.22 -18.66 -8.73
N GLY A 239 3.34 -18.59 -9.73
CA GLY A 239 1.95 -19.00 -9.62
C GLY A 239 1.10 -18.16 -8.68
N SER A 240 1.50 -16.91 -8.45
CA SER A 240 0.78 -15.98 -7.58
C SER A 240 0.21 -14.81 -8.35
N GLY A 241 -1.04 -14.47 -8.07
CA GLY A 241 -1.68 -13.23 -8.51
C GLY A 241 -1.34 -12.05 -7.60
N HIS A 242 -2.11 -10.97 -7.73
CA HIS A 242 -1.92 -9.74 -6.96
C HIS A 242 -2.02 -9.95 -5.45
N ALA A 243 -2.98 -10.74 -5.00
CA ALA A 243 -3.18 -11.05 -3.59
C ALA A 243 -2.31 -12.27 -3.16
N ILE A 244 -0.99 -12.11 -3.13
CA ILE A 244 -0.03 -13.19 -2.80
C ILE A 244 -0.36 -13.84 -1.46
N PHE A 245 -0.67 -13.04 -0.45
CA PHE A 245 -1.01 -13.48 0.90
C PHE A 245 -2.38 -14.19 0.99
N GLN A 246 -3.18 -14.17 -0.07
CA GLN A 246 -4.41 -14.96 -0.20
C GLN A 246 -4.21 -16.19 -1.09
N THR A 247 -3.07 -16.32 -1.75
CA THR A 247 -2.76 -17.46 -2.61
C THR A 247 -2.35 -18.65 -1.74
N PRO A 248 -3.04 -19.80 -1.82
CA PRO A 248 -2.73 -20.97 -0.99
C PRO A 248 -1.26 -21.38 -1.08
N GLY A 249 -0.62 -21.58 0.07
CA GLY A 249 0.77 -22.01 0.20
C GLY A 249 1.83 -20.95 -0.09
N LYS A 250 1.45 -19.71 -0.49
CA LYS A 250 2.41 -18.65 -0.83
C LYS A 250 2.72 -17.68 0.32
N THR A 251 1.83 -17.59 1.30
CA THR A 251 2.02 -16.70 2.46
C THR A 251 3.33 -16.96 3.23
N PRO A 252 3.71 -18.18 3.56
CA PRO A 252 4.99 -18.43 4.25
C PRO A 252 6.21 -18.00 3.41
N LEU A 253 6.19 -18.24 2.12
CA LEU A 253 7.26 -17.82 1.20
C LEU A 253 7.34 -16.29 1.14
N PHE A 254 6.20 -15.61 1.01
CA PHE A 254 6.12 -14.16 1.04
C PHE A 254 6.74 -13.58 2.32
N TYR A 255 6.35 -14.09 3.49
CA TYR A 255 6.90 -13.63 4.76
C TYR A 255 8.41 -13.89 4.87
N ALA A 256 8.87 -15.07 4.45
CA ALA A 256 10.28 -15.42 4.48
C ALA A 256 11.14 -14.47 3.63
N LEU A 257 10.71 -14.13 2.43
CA LEU A 257 11.41 -13.21 1.54
C LEU A 257 11.44 -11.79 2.10
N VAL A 258 10.32 -11.31 2.63
CA VAL A 258 10.21 -9.99 3.27
C VAL A 258 11.16 -9.90 4.48
N LEU A 259 11.09 -10.85 5.39
CA LEU A 259 11.90 -10.84 6.62
C LEU A 259 13.38 -11.00 6.32
N GLU A 260 13.76 -11.84 5.36
CA GLU A 260 15.15 -12.02 4.95
C GLU A 260 15.76 -10.70 4.47
N PHE A 261 15.05 -9.99 3.56
CA PHE A 261 15.50 -8.69 3.08
C PHE A 261 15.62 -7.68 4.22
N LEU A 262 14.57 -7.52 5.04
CA LEU A 262 14.54 -6.53 6.11
C LEU A 262 15.63 -6.75 7.16
N GLN A 263 15.88 -7.99 7.56
CA GLN A 263 16.90 -8.33 8.55
C GLN A 263 18.34 -8.00 8.05
N ARG A 264 18.60 -8.14 6.76
CA ARG A 264 19.88 -7.74 6.17
C ARG A 264 20.14 -6.24 6.23
N GLN A 265 19.10 -5.42 6.34
CA GLN A 265 19.21 -3.96 6.34
C GLN A 265 19.51 -3.39 7.74
N ILE A 266 19.49 -4.21 8.78
CA ILE A 266 19.81 -3.78 10.13
C ILE A 266 21.29 -3.90 10.36
N PRO A 267 21.96 -2.87 10.94
CA PRO A 267 23.34 -2.99 11.35
C PRO A 267 23.51 -4.16 12.34
N LYS A 268 24.46 -5.05 12.07
CA LYS A 268 24.84 -6.07 13.06
C LYS A 268 25.32 -5.35 14.30
N ALA A 269 24.88 -5.80 15.47
CA ALA A 269 25.46 -5.35 16.72
C ALA A 269 26.98 -5.62 16.69
N SER A 270 27.77 -4.54 16.86
CA SER A 270 29.23 -4.58 16.94
C SER A 270 29.68 -5.30 18.20
#